data_f12d83e20cd70660a8f3781d0b333335
#
_entry.id   f12d83e20cd70660a8f3781d0b333335
#
_cell.length_a   1.000
_cell.length_b   1.000
_cell.length_c   1.000
_cell.angle_alpha   90.00
_cell.angle_beta   90.00
_cell.angle_gamma   90.00
#
_symmetry.space_group_name_H-M   'P 1'
#
loop_
_entity.id
_entity.type
_entity.pdbx_description
1 polymer ?
#
loop_
_entity_poly.entity_id
_entity_poly.type
_entity_poly.pdbx_seq_one_letter_code
_entity_poly.pdbx_strand_id
1 'polypeptide(L)'
;FPHHRSRLFIMTTAERLDLIASAAGFFETFTGRFDRALLQETWDRELSSPTVQLPGKLVHIISGNTPHAAYQSLLNGLILGSHNRLKLPSNALLDFQIPSEFDHLIEISRTLPGHWIKEADALIVYGSDDTLRHFQALCPLETPFIGHGHRYGIALISDPSPEAARLAARDIG
;
A
#
# COMPACT_ATOMS: atom_id res chain seq x y z
N PHE A 1 29.97 8.12 -10.11
CA PHE A 1 28.70 8.86 -10.01
C PHE A 1 28.21 8.72 -8.56
N PRO A 2 27.97 9.79 -7.80
CA PRO A 2 27.52 9.69 -6.43
C PRO A 2 26.06 9.23 -6.42
N HIS A 3 25.82 8.12 -5.74
CA HIS A 3 24.48 7.62 -5.45
C HIS A 3 23.70 8.68 -4.71
N HIS A 4 22.62 9.20 -5.29
CA HIS A 4 21.54 9.87 -4.57
C HIS A 4 20.89 8.80 -3.66
N ARG A 5 21.47 8.60 -2.49
CA ARG A 5 20.76 7.93 -1.40
C ARG A 5 19.61 8.87 -1.02
N SER A 6 18.41 8.45 -1.33
CA SER A 6 17.19 9.19 -1.02
C SER A 6 17.18 9.56 0.46
N ARG A 7 16.71 10.78 0.80
CA ARG A 7 16.56 11.31 2.17
C ARG A 7 15.79 10.36 3.13
N LEU A 8 15.07 9.37 2.62
CA LEU A 8 14.39 8.31 3.37
C LEU A 8 15.29 7.54 4.33
N PHE A 9 16.55 7.31 3.98
CA PHE A 9 17.51 6.63 4.87
C PHE A 9 17.97 7.49 6.05
N ILE A 10 17.52 8.73 6.15
CA ILE A 10 17.92 9.69 7.20
C ILE A 10 16.80 9.86 8.25
N MET A 11 15.54 9.52 7.91
CA MET A 11 14.41 9.65 8.82
C MET A 11 14.34 8.48 9.78
N THR A 12 14.30 8.74 11.07
CA THR A 12 14.07 7.71 12.08
C THR A 12 12.68 7.13 11.97
N THR A 13 12.46 5.93 12.52
CA THR A 13 11.12 5.33 12.57
C THR A 13 10.13 6.27 13.27
N ALA A 14 10.51 6.88 14.38
CA ALA A 14 9.64 7.80 15.10
C ALA A 14 9.20 8.99 14.24
N GLU A 15 10.15 9.70 13.59
CA GLU A 15 9.86 10.82 12.70
C GLU A 15 8.94 10.40 11.53
N ARG A 16 9.13 9.21 10.98
CA ARG A 16 8.30 8.68 9.91
C ARG A 16 6.88 8.40 10.36
N LEU A 17 6.70 7.76 11.52
CA LEU A 17 5.38 7.49 12.06
C LEU A 17 4.66 8.79 12.50
N ASP A 18 5.39 9.79 12.97
CA ASP A 18 4.85 11.13 13.28
C ASP A 18 4.35 11.83 11.99
N LEU A 19 5.12 11.74 10.91
CA LEU A 19 4.73 12.29 9.61
C LEU A 19 3.46 11.60 9.06
N ILE A 20 3.38 10.27 9.12
CA ILE A 20 2.19 9.52 8.68
C ILE A 20 0.98 9.90 9.54
N ALA A 21 1.14 9.99 10.85
CA ALA A 21 0.05 10.38 11.76
C ALA A 21 -0.46 11.80 11.50
N SER A 22 0.42 12.73 11.13
CA SER A 22 0.03 14.10 10.77
C SER A 22 -0.83 14.17 9.50
N ALA A 23 -0.68 13.18 8.61
CA ALA A 23 -1.44 13.05 7.38
C ALA A 23 -2.60 12.03 7.48
N ALA A 24 -3.00 11.62 8.69
CA ALA A 24 -4.04 10.60 8.89
C ALA A 24 -5.33 10.89 8.11
N GLY A 25 -5.78 12.14 8.07
CA GLY A 25 -6.99 12.53 7.35
C GLY A 25 -6.97 12.22 5.84
N PHE A 26 -5.79 12.17 5.22
CA PHE A 26 -5.64 11.75 3.83
C PHE A 26 -5.94 10.26 3.65
N PHE A 27 -5.54 9.43 4.61
CA PHE A 27 -5.68 7.98 4.51
C PHE A 27 -7.01 7.47 5.08
N GLU A 28 -7.54 8.07 6.15
CA GLU A 28 -8.66 7.55 6.95
C GLU A 28 -9.91 7.21 6.14
N THR A 29 -10.20 7.94 5.08
CA THR A 29 -11.36 7.68 4.21
C THR A 29 -11.34 6.24 3.64
N PHE A 30 -10.15 5.68 3.42
CA PHE A 30 -9.97 4.41 2.73
C PHE A 30 -9.28 3.33 3.58
N THR A 31 -8.64 3.70 4.69
CA THR A 31 -7.87 2.76 5.52
C THR A 31 -8.44 2.56 6.92
N GLY A 32 -9.50 3.31 7.27
CA GLY A 32 -9.99 3.41 8.63
C GLY A 32 -9.15 4.37 9.49
N ARG A 33 -9.65 4.67 10.67
CA ARG A 33 -8.97 5.59 11.59
C ARG A 33 -7.74 4.96 12.21
N PHE A 34 -6.69 5.73 12.27
CA PHE A 34 -5.47 5.39 13.00
C PHE A 34 -4.87 6.65 13.62
N ASP A 35 -4.07 6.46 14.64
CA ASP A 35 -3.29 7.50 15.29
C ASP A 35 -1.83 7.07 15.44
N ARG A 36 -1.02 7.96 16.01
CA ARG A 36 0.41 7.69 16.24
C ARG A 36 0.65 6.48 17.14
N ALA A 37 -0.24 6.26 18.13
CA ALA A 37 -0.09 5.15 19.06
C ALA A 37 -0.34 3.80 18.37
N LEU A 38 -1.38 3.71 17.55
CA LEU A 38 -1.68 2.51 16.76
C LEU A 38 -0.57 2.19 15.74
N LEU A 39 -0.01 3.22 15.11
CA LEU A 39 1.14 3.05 14.20
C LEU A 39 2.36 2.50 14.93
N GLN A 40 2.64 2.99 16.15
CA GLN A 40 3.74 2.49 16.97
C GLN A 40 3.51 1.06 17.41
N GLU A 41 2.31 0.73 17.88
CA GLU A 41 1.95 -0.63 18.26
C GLU A 41 2.12 -1.62 17.10
N THR A 42 1.66 -1.22 15.91
CA THR A 42 1.83 -2.03 14.69
C THR A 42 3.30 -2.24 14.36
N TRP A 43 4.09 -1.18 14.45
CA TRP A 43 5.54 -1.26 14.22
C TRP A 43 6.20 -2.23 15.23
N ASP A 44 5.94 -2.04 16.51
CA ASP A 44 6.57 -2.82 17.58
C ASP A 44 6.20 -4.30 17.50
N ARG A 45 4.97 -4.60 17.13
CA ARG A 45 4.48 -5.98 17.01
C ARG A 45 5.00 -6.70 15.77
N GLU A 46 5.07 -6.02 14.62
CA GLU A 46 5.27 -6.67 13.33
C GLU A 46 6.65 -6.43 12.73
N LEU A 47 7.28 -5.29 13.01
CA LEU A 47 8.43 -4.80 12.26
C LEU A 47 9.68 -4.52 13.10
N SER A 48 9.59 -4.52 14.42
CA SER A 48 10.71 -4.16 15.30
C SER A 48 11.78 -5.25 15.45
N SER A 49 11.53 -6.46 14.92
CA SER A 49 12.51 -7.55 14.99
C SER A 49 13.78 -7.21 14.19
N PRO A 50 14.98 -7.39 14.76
CA PRO A 50 16.23 -7.11 14.07
C PRO A 50 16.50 -8.03 12.86
N THR A 51 15.72 -9.11 12.72
CA THR A 51 15.81 -10.02 11.56
C THR A 51 14.94 -9.58 10.38
N VAL A 52 14.08 -8.57 10.55
CA VAL A 52 13.23 -8.05 9.48
C VAL A 52 14.07 -7.15 8.57
N GLN A 53 14.17 -7.55 7.31
CA GLN A 53 14.74 -6.71 6.25
C GLN A 53 13.63 -5.94 5.58
N LEU A 54 13.66 -4.61 5.71
CA LEU A 54 12.67 -3.75 5.09
C LEU A 54 13.04 -3.45 3.63
N PRO A 55 12.07 -3.55 2.69
CA PRO A 55 12.31 -3.22 1.29
C PRO A 55 12.57 -1.71 1.13
N GLY A 56 13.56 -1.34 0.34
CA GLY A 56 13.87 0.06 0.05
C GLY A 56 12.97 0.66 -1.03
N LYS A 57 12.59 -0.14 -2.04
CA LYS A 57 11.74 0.29 -3.17
C LYS A 57 10.58 -0.67 -3.36
N LEU A 58 9.38 -0.16 -3.24
CA LEU A 58 8.15 -0.90 -3.53
C LEU A 58 7.52 -0.42 -4.83
N VAL A 59 7.07 -1.37 -5.64
CA VAL A 59 6.25 -1.08 -6.81
C VAL A 59 4.84 -1.62 -6.59
N HIS A 60 3.85 -0.73 -6.70
CA HIS A 60 2.43 -1.04 -6.51
C HIS A 60 1.72 -0.94 -7.85
N ILE A 61 1.15 -2.03 -8.33
CA ILE A 61 0.28 -2.07 -9.50
C ILE A 61 -1.15 -2.07 -9.02
N ILE A 62 -1.87 -0.99 -9.26
CA ILE A 62 -3.23 -0.80 -8.73
C ILE A 62 -4.26 -1.05 -9.82
N SER A 63 -5.30 -1.82 -9.49
CA SER A 63 -6.46 -2.05 -10.36
C SER A 63 -7.48 -0.90 -10.28
N GLY A 64 -8.32 -0.77 -11.34
CA GLY A 64 -9.27 0.35 -11.44
C GLY A 64 -10.52 0.23 -10.59
N ASN A 65 -10.82 -0.96 -10.07
CA ASN A 65 -12.05 -1.25 -9.34
C ASN A 65 -11.90 -1.25 -7.80
N THR A 66 -10.70 -0.98 -7.30
CA THR A 66 -10.42 -0.96 -5.85
C THR A 66 -9.61 0.28 -5.46
N PRO A 67 -10.22 1.48 -5.46
CA PRO A 67 -9.49 2.73 -5.18
C PRO A 67 -8.84 2.72 -3.78
N HIS A 68 -9.50 2.17 -2.77
CA HIS A 68 -8.92 2.05 -1.41
C HIS A 68 -7.67 1.17 -1.34
N ALA A 69 -7.50 0.22 -2.26
CA ALA A 69 -6.29 -0.60 -2.30
C ALA A 69 -5.02 0.24 -2.53
N ALA A 70 -5.12 1.33 -3.30
CA ALA A 70 -4.00 2.24 -3.51
C ALA A 70 -3.57 2.91 -2.21
N TYR A 71 -4.52 3.42 -1.43
CA TYR A 71 -4.26 4.10 -0.16
C TYR A 71 -3.70 3.15 0.89
N GLN A 72 -4.31 1.96 1.04
CA GLN A 72 -3.84 0.95 1.99
C GLN A 72 -2.43 0.46 1.64
N SER A 73 -2.19 0.19 0.37
CA SER A 73 -0.88 -0.28 -0.09
C SER A 73 0.20 0.78 0.10
N LEU A 74 -0.12 2.04 -0.19
CA LEU A 74 0.78 3.17 0.03
C LEU A 74 1.07 3.38 1.51
N LEU A 75 0.04 3.37 2.38
CA LEU A 75 0.22 3.51 3.82
C LEU A 75 1.17 2.45 4.37
N ASN A 76 0.99 1.19 3.98
CA ASN A 76 1.88 0.11 4.38
C ASN A 76 3.32 0.35 3.91
N GLY A 77 3.52 0.79 2.66
CA GLY A 77 4.84 1.12 2.14
C GLY A 77 5.51 2.29 2.86
N LEU A 78 4.74 3.30 3.27
CA LEU A 78 5.26 4.41 4.07
C LEU A 78 5.63 3.98 5.49
N ILE A 79 4.83 3.13 6.13
CA ILE A 79 5.16 2.55 7.44
C ILE A 79 6.48 1.78 7.36
N LEU A 80 6.71 1.01 6.30
CA LEU A 80 7.97 0.31 6.06
C LEU A 80 9.16 1.25 5.82
N GLY A 81 8.90 2.50 5.45
CA GLY A 81 9.94 3.48 5.09
C GLY A 81 10.47 3.31 3.67
N SER A 82 9.71 2.68 2.81
CA SER A 82 10.07 2.43 1.43
C SER A 82 9.85 3.63 0.53
N HIS A 83 10.59 3.71 -0.56
CA HIS A 83 10.23 4.55 -1.70
C HIS A 83 9.15 3.83 -2.51
N ASN A 84 8.01 4.46 -2.68
CA ASN A 84 6.81 3.86 -3.24
C ASN A 84 6.56 4.33 -4.67
N ARG A 85 6.44 3.41 -5.60
CA ARG A 85 6.13 3.66 -7.02
C ARG A 85 4.76 3.10 -7.33
N LEU A 86 3.79 3.97 -7.55
CA LEU A 86 2.39 3.59 -7.80
C LEU A 86 2.06 3.68 -9.29
N LYS A 87 1.81 2.54 -9.90
CA LYS A 87 1.20 2.47 -11.24
C LYS A 87 -0.31 2.44 -11.08
N LEU A 88 -0.96 3.56 -11.37
CA LEU A 88 -2.41 3.70 -11.37
C LEU A 88 -3.03 3.17 -12.67
N PRO A 89 -4.31 2.75 -12.67
CA PRO A 89 -5.03 2.39 -13.89
C PRO A 89 -5.09 3.56 -14.87
N SER A 90 -5.01 3.26 -16.16
CA SER A 90 -4.98 4.29 -17.21
C SER A 90 -6.28 5.09 -17.30
N ASN A 91 -7.40 4.48 -16.92
CA ASN A 91 -8.76 5.02 -16.98
C ASN A 91 -9.36 5.37 -15.62
N ALA A 92 -8.59 5.32 -14.54
CA ALA A 92 -9.12 5.68 -13.24
C ALA A 92 -9.32 7.19 -13.11
N LEU A 93 -10.51 7.58 -12.65
CA LEU A 93 -10.84 8.94 -12.24
C LEU A 93 -10.23 9.31 -10.87
N LEU A 94 -9.35 8.47 -10.33
CA LEU A 94 -8.66 8.71 -9.08
C LEU A 94 -7.74 9.92 -9.21
N ASP A 95 -8.19 11.04 -8.66
CA ASP A 95 -7.34 12.18 -8.37
C ASP A 95 -6.57 11.85 -7.08
N PHE A 96 -5.40 11.27 -7.25
CA PHE A 96 -4.55 10.83 -6.16
C PHE A 96 -3.63 11.99 -5.77
N GLN A 97 -4.18 12.94 -5.03
CA GLN A 97 -3.44 14.11 -4.53
C GLN A 97 -2.74 13.75 -3.22
N ILE A 98 -1.45 13.48 -3.30
CA ILE A 98 -0.64 13.15 -2.14
C ILE A 98 -0.26 14.44 -1.41
N PRO A 99 -0.26 14.45 -0.07
CA PRO A 99 0.33 15.55 0.69
C PRO A 99 1.79 15.77 0.31
N SER A 100 2.18 17.01 0.08
CA SER A 100 3.52 17.39 -0.44
C SER A 100 4.68 16.90 0.43
N GLU A 101 4.42 16.62 1.68
CA GLU A 101 5.37 16.07 2.64
C GLU A 101 5.92 14.70 2.19
N PHE A 102 5.15 13.97 1.36
CA PHE A 102 5.52 12.65 0.84
C PHE A 102 6.07 12.67 -0.59
N ASP A 103 6.16 13.82 -1.26
CA ASP A 103 6.57 13.92 -2.67
C ASP A 103 7.91 13.22 -2.96
N HIS A 104 8.83 13.24 -1.98
CA HIS A 104 10.14 12.60 -2.11
C HIS A 104 10.12 11.08 -1.86
N LEU A 105 8.99 10.54 -1.41
CA LEU A 105 8.79 9.12 -1.05
C LEU A 105 7.94 8.37 -2.05
N ILE A 106 7.29 9.08 -2.97
CA ILE A 106 6.23 8.53 -3.81
C ILE A 106 6.41 9.01 -5.24
N GLU A 107 6.45 8.06 -6.16
CA GLU A 107 6.34 8.30 -7.59
C GLU A 107 5.02 7.72 -8.11
N ILE A 108 4.25 8.51 -8.87
CA ILE A 108 2.99 8.06 -9.47
C ILE A 108 3.09 8.10 -10.98
N SER A 109 2.60 7.04 -11.64
CA SER A 109 2.49 6.98 -13.09
C SER A 109 1.24 6.22 -13.52
N ARG A 110 0.65 6.62 -14.64
CA ARG A 110 -0.42 5.85 -15.32
C ARG A 110 0.14 4.85 -16.33
N THR A 111 1.39 5.04 -16.74
CA THR A 111 2.16 4.08 -17.52
C THR A 111 3.20 3.42 -16.61
N LEU A 112 3.60 2.19 -16.93
CA LEU A 112 4.61 1.49 -16.16
C LEU A 112 5.99 1.74 -16.78
N PRO A 113 6.88 2.52 -16.13
CA PRO A 113 8.25 2.65 -16.59
C PRO A 113 8.97 1.30 -16.46
N GLY A 114 9.62 0.85 -17.53
CA GLY A 114 10.22 -0.49 -17.59
C GLY A 114 11.31 -0.77 -16.55
N HIS A 115 11.93 0.29 -16.01
CA HIS A 115 12.94 0.14 -14.95
C HIS A 115 12.33 -0.09 -13.56
N TRP A 116 11.07 0.27 -13.34
CA TRP A 116 10.45 0.15 -12.00
C TRP A 116 10.47 -1.29 -11.48
N ILE A 117 10.00 -2.24 -12.30
CA ILE A 117 9.97 -3.67 -11.89
C ILE A 117 11.38 -4.21 -11.67
N LYS A 118 12.35 -3.81 -12.52
CA LYS A 118 13.73 -4.29 -12.41
C LYS A 118 14.44 -3.80 -11.15
N GLU A 119 14.05 -2.64 -10.64
CA GLU A 119 14.66 -2.02 -9.47
C GLU A 119 13.85 -2.25 -8.18
N ALA A 120 12.73 -2.95 -8.26
CA ALA A 120 11.86 -3.20 -7.12
C ALA A 120 12.50 -4.21 -6.15
N ASP A 121 12.47 -3.89 -4.87
CA ASP A 121 12.76 -4.84 -3.79
C ASP A 121 11.54 -5.72 -3.47
N ALA A 122 10.32 -5.25 -3.80
CA ALA A 122 9.11 -6.07 -3.83
C ALA A 122 8.09 -5.49 -4.81
N LEU A 123 7.29 -6.38 -5.42
CA LEU A 123 6.22 -6.03 -6.36
C LEU A 123 4.86 -6.43 -5.79
N ILE A 124 3.99 -5.43 -5.60
CA ILE A 124 2.64 -5.60 -5.05
C ILE A 124 1.64 -5.37 -6.19
N VAL A 125 0.79 -6.34 -6.47
CA VAL A 125 -0.11 -6.29 -7.62
C VAL A 125 -1.55 -6.55 -7.19
N TYR A 126 -2.43 -5.60 -7.48
CA TYR A 126 -3.88 -5.72 -7.35
C TYR A 126 -4.51 -5.89 -8.73
N GLY A 127 -5.33 -6.91 -8.92
CA GLY A 127 -5.98 -7.11 -10.21
C GLY A 127 -6.62 -8.49 -10.39
N SER A 128 -7.06 -8.76 -11.63
CA SER A 128 -7.55 -10.07 -12.02
C SER A 128 -6.42 -11.10 -12.03
N ASP A 129 -6.77 -12.38 -12.05
CA ASP A 129 -5.79 -13.47 -12.13
C ASP A 129 -4.88 -13.34 -13.38
N ASP A 130 -5.42 -12.83 -14.50
CA ASP A 130 -4.62 -12.59 -15.69
C ASP A 130 -3.62 -11.45 -15.48
N THR A 131 -4.03 -10.39 -14.77
CA THR A 131 -3.13 -9.30 -14.37
C THR A 131 -2.01 -9.85 -13.48
N LEU A 132 -2.35 -10.67 -12.49
CA LEU A 132 -1.36 -11.27 -11.60
C LEU A 132 -0.37 -12.13 -12.36
N ARG A 133 -0.84 -13.04 -13.23
CA ARG A 133 0.04 -13.89 -14.06
C ARG A 133 0.95 -13.07 -14.96
N HIS A 134 0.41 -12.00 -15.57
CA HIS A 134 1.21 -11.10 -16.40
C HIS A 134 2.36 -10.46 -15.64
N PHE A 135 2.08 -9.84 -14.47
CA PHE A 135 3.12 -9.18 -13.68
C PHE A 135 4.06 -10.16 -12.99
N GLN A 136 3.57 -11.33 -12.61
CA GLN A 136 4.42 -12.38 -12.06
C GLN A 136 5.46 -12.87 -13.07
N ALA A 137 5.08 -12.97 -14.35
CA ALA A 137 6.01 -13.32 -15.42
C ALA A 137 7.06 -12.24 -15.72
N LEU A 138 6.77 -10.99 -15.38
CA LEU A 138 7.70 -9.86 -15.53
C LEU A 138 8.58 -9.63 -14.30
N CYS A 139 8.19 -10.19 -13.15
CA CYS A 139 8.87 -10.01 -11.89
C CYS A 139 10.20 -10.79 -11.88
N PRO A 140 11.33 -10.16 -11.51
CA PRO A 140 12.57 -10.88 -11.34
C PRO A 140 12.45 -12.01 -10.31
N LEU A 141 13.14 -13.12 -10.52
CA LEU A 141 13.05 -14.32 -9.67
C LEU A 141 13.35 -14.05 -8.19
N GLU A 142 14.24 -13.13 -7.92
CA GLU A 142 14.70 -12.76 -6.58
C GLU A 142 13.79 -11.71 -5.90
N THR A 143 12.86 -11.11 -6.67
CA THR A 143 11.96 -10.05 -6.16
C THR A 143 10.69 -10.67 -5.59
N PRO A 144 10.37 -10.49 -4.30
CA PRO A 144 9.10 -10.91 -3.73
C PRO A 144 7.90 -10.37 -4.51
N PHE A 145 6.99 -11.27 -4.88
CA PHE A 145 5.75 -10.95 -5.56
C PHE A 145 4.56 -11.13 -4.62
N ILE A 146 3.79 -10.05 -4.38
CA ILE A 146 2.62 -10.03 -3.50
C ILE A 146 1.39 -9.75 -4.36
N GLY A 147 0.65 -10.82 -4.72
CA GLY A 147 -0.52 -10.74 -5.57
C GLY A 147 -1.82 -10.66 -4.77
N HIS A 148 -2.64 -9.65 -5.05
CA HIS A 148 -4.00 -9.49 -4.53
C HIS A 148 -5.00 -9.68 -5.68
N GLY A 149 -5.41 -10.95 -5.89
CA GLY A 149 -6.39 -11.36 -6.90
C GLY A 149 -7.82 -11.33 -6.38
N HIS A 150 -8.71 -11.95 -7.14
CA HIS A 150 -10.10 -12.13 -6.74
C HIS A 150 -10.18 -12.95 -5.46
N ARG A 151 -10.88 -12.40 -4.46
CA ARG A 151 -11.22 -13.12 -3.23
C ARG A 151 -12.70 -12.93 -2.95
N TYR A 152 -13.31 -13.99 -2.44
CA TYR A 152 -14.70 -13.96 -1.98
C TYR A 152 -14.69 -13.96 -0.46
N GLY A 153 -15.32 -12.95 0.13
CA GLY A 153 -15.64 -12.94 1.56
C GLY A 153 -17.01 -13.60 1.77
N ILE A 154 -17.12 -14.42 2.81
CA ILE A 154 -18.40 -14.98 3.24
C ILE A 154 -18.62 -14.52 4.69
N ALA A 155 -19.73 -13.83 4.94
CA ALA A 155 -20.17 -13.50 6.27
C ALA A 155 -21.33 -14.42 6.68
N LEU A 156 -21.22 -15.08 7.83
CA LEU A 156 -22.30 -15.84 8.42
C LEU A 156 -22.97 -15.00 9.52
N ILE A 157 -24.22 -14.64 9.29
CA ILE A 157 -25.03 -13.88 10.26
C ILE A 157 -25.94 -14.84 10.98
N SER A 158 -25.68 -15.09 12.26
CA SER A 158 -26.49 -16.01 13.09
C SER A 158 -27.70 -15.34 13.74
N ASP A 159 -27.74 -14.02 13.79
CA ASP A 159 -28.86 -13.23 14.30
C ASP A 159 -29.83 -12.89 13.17
N PRO A 160 -31.11 -13.38 13.18
CA PRO A 160 -32.08 -13.10 12.13
C PRO A 160 -32.73 -11.70 12.22
N SER A 161 -32.26 -10.85 13.14
CA SER A 161 -32.85 -9.53 13.33
C SER A 161 -32.60 -8.59 12.13
N PRO A 162 -33.55 -7.66 11.85
CA PRO A 162 -33.33 -6.62 10.83
C PRO A 162 -32.12 -5.73 11.12
N GLU A 163 -31.75 -5.58 12.40
CA GLU A 163 -30.60 -4.80 12.82
C GLU A 163 -29.29 -5.50 12.44
N ALA A 164 -29.18 -6.80 12.67
CA ALA A 164 -28.03 -7.58 12.25
C ALA A 164 -27.85 -7.55 10.73
N ALA A 165 -28.95 -7.64 9.97
CA ALA A 165 -28.91 -7.52 8.51
C ALA A 165 -28.42 -6.13 8.05
N ARG A 166 -28.83 -5.06 8.74
CA ARG A 166 -28.39 -3.69 8.45
C ARG A 166 -26.91 -3.48 8.75
N LEU A 167 -26.42 -4.01 9.87
CA LEU A 167 -25.00 -3.96 10.23
C LEU A 167 -24.15 -4.72 9.22
N ALA A 168 -24.57 -5.93 8.84
CA ALA A 168 -23.86 -6.72 7.83
C ALA A 168 -23.82 -6.02 6.46
N ALA A 169 -24.91 -5.37 6.05
CA ALA A 169 -24.94 -4.60 4.80
C ALA A 169 -23.96 -3.40 4.82
N ARG A 170 -23.73 -2.80 6.00
CA ARG A 170 -22.70 -1.75 6.17
C ARG A 170 -21.27 -2.26 6.00
N ASP A 171 -21.02 -3.50 6.43
CA ASP A 171 -19.69 -4.10 6.33
C ASP A 171 -19.35 -4.57 4.91
N ILE A 172 -20.36 -4.75 4.06
CA ILE A 172 -20.19 -5.21 2.66
C ILE A 172 -19.99 -4.04 1.70
N GLY A 173 -20.34 -2.84 2.08
CA GLY A 173 -20.13 -1.74 1.21
C GLY A 173 -20.93 -0.62 1.08
#